data_a0c82faf2ac559d0769da4661bff3967
#
_entry.id   a0c82faf2ac559d0769da4661bff3967
#
_cell.length_a   1.000
_cell.length_b   1.000
_cell.length_c   1.000
_cell.angle_alpha   90.00
_cell.angle_beta   90.00
_cell.angle_gamma   90.00
#
_symmetry.space_group_name_H-M   'P 1'
#
loop_
_entity.id
_entity.type
_entity.pdbx_description
1 polymer ?
#
loop_
_entity_poly.entity_id
_entity_poly.type
_entity_poly.pdbx_seq_one_letter_code
_entity_poly.pdbx_strand_id
1 'polypeptide(L)'
;MKFFTIFFALTFLTILNYGKISNSNIKVLLIAGSSGWENYRHQADIGHAYKILIERNIPKENIVVFAYDDIANNAMNPFPGKIYNHPSLKEDVYNGLEIDYKGDDVNENNFLCALSGDKGCLKGTGTGRVIESTKDDDVFVYYADHGAYGILGLPNGFIQRDHVMTTLNQMNQDKKFRKLVFYIEACESGSIFENLQSNINIFGVTASSGNESSYAAYCSGDHGLPCLGDEFSVNWIENSQVDYDDKYLVKTQVDTVKSKTLMSHVQRFGDCEVPKEELRDFQGEFSCNHTKSIKPKVGRYDAKDYPMVSSRDADMKYYQSLINSNLQTKIRINAMLSLEKLKQTKDNNLQIVRKITDTLGLNFDNLQNQIPVYKKIVDEKHNILFKHLQATCGNIGKNTDMMTYSKLFYNICSLNIDISNILSAISFACQQ
;
A
#
# COMPACT_ATOMS: atom_id res chain seq x y z
N MET A 1 70.90 14.87 42.00
CA MET A 1 70.31 14.72 40.64
C MET A 1 68.98 13.95 40.82
N LYS A 2 67.85 14.62 40.75
CA LYS A 2 66.52 13.97 40.81
C LYS A 2 65.95 13.98 39.40
N PHE A 3 65.74 12.79 38.81
CA PHE A 3 65.07 12.63 37.53
C PHE A 3 63.55 12.69 37.77
N PHE A 4 62.89 13.65 37.14
CA PHE A 4 61.41 13.74 37.05
C PHE A 4 61.02 13.01 35.78
N THR A 5 60.28 11.90 35.92
CA THR A 5 59.66 11.18 34.82
C THR A 5 58.24 11.76 34.61
N ILE A 6 58.03 12.45 33.49
CA ILE A 6 56.73 12.96 33.08
C ILE A 6 56.00 11.83 32.34
N PHE A 7 54.91 11.31 32.93
CA PHE A 7 53.98 10.42 32.23
C PHE A 7 53.00 11.27 31.40
N PHE A 8 53.12 11.17 30.05
CA PHE A 8 52.06 11.69 29.16
C PHE A 8 51.00 10.61 29.03
N ALA A 9 49.83 10.87 29.64
CA ALA A 9 48.62 10.08 29.39
C ALA A 9 47.97 10.56 28.06
N LEU A 10 48.13 9.79 27.01
CA LEU A 10 47.34 9.97 25.77
C LEU A 10 45.93 9.42 26.03
N THR A 11 45.01 10.33 26.30
CA THR A 11 43.57 10.00 26.24
C THR A 11 43.16 9.91 24.77
N PHE A 12 42.98 8.70 24.27
CA PHE A 12 42.28 8.47 22.99
C PHE A 12 40.80 8.84 23.18
N LEU A 13 40.41 10.02 22.76
CA LEU A 13 39.01 10.38 22.56
C LEU A 13 38.56 9.66 21.28
N THR A 14 37.93 8.49 21.41
CA THR A 14 37.16 7.90 20.31
C THR A 14 35.92 8.76 20.12
N ILE A 15 36.00 9.72 19.22
CA ILE A 15 34.82 10.38 18.67
C ILE A 15 34.09 9.32 17.87
N LEU A 16 33.03 8.76 18.45
CA LEU A 16 32.01 8.04 17.69
C LEU A 16 31.37 9.06 16.77
N ASN A 17 31.93 9.18 15.54
CA ASN A 17 31.22 9.81 14.46
C ASN A 17 29.99 8.90 14.19
N TYR A 18 28.87 9.22 14.77
CA TYR A 18 27.58 8.84 14.20
C TYR A 18 27.51 9.58 12.85
N GLY A 19 27.94 8.91 11.81
CA GLY A 19 27.87 9.42 10.46
C GLY A 19 26.38 9.73 10.18
N LYS A 20 26.10 11.01 9.88
CA LYS A 20 24.78 11.43 9.40
C LYS A 20 24.49 10.54 8.19
N ILE A 21 23.37 9.79 8.22
CA ILE A 21 22.97 8.95 7.08
C ILE A 21 22.79 9.91 5.89
N SER A 22 23.48 9.63 4.81
CA SER A 22 23.34 10.38 3.56
C SER A 22 22.04 9.93 2.89
N ASN A 23 21.28 10.85 2.29
CA ASN A 23 20.10 10.49 1.48
C ASN A 23 20.42 9.49 0.35
N SER A 24 21.69 9.33 0.00
CA SER A 24 22.16 8.29 -0.94
C SER A 24 21.97 6.86 -0.41
N ASN A 25 21.87 6.68 0.92
CA ASN A 25 21.73 5.38 1.56
C ASN A 25 20.25 5.02 1.81
N ILE A 26 19.32 5.85 1.34
CA ILE A 26 17.89 5.55 1.43
C ILE A 26 17.44 4.92 0.11
N LYS A 27 16.78 3.77 0.18
CA LYS A 27 16.18 3.08 -0.97
C LYS A 27 14.67 3.01 -0.79
N VAL A 28 13.94 3.30 -1.85
CA VAL A 28 12.48 3.42 -1.78
C VAL A 28 11.80 2.57 -2.85
N LEU A 29 10.73 1.88 -2.46
CA LEU A 29 9.82 1.19 -3.35
C LEU A 29 8.40 1.70 -3.14
N LEU A 30 7.80 2.23 -4.20
CA LEU A 30 6.43 2.74 -4.21
C LEU A 30 5.58 1.91 -5.18
N ILE A 31 4.39 1.50 -4.75
CA ILE A 31 3.48 0.74 -5.62
C ILE A 31 2.02 1.14 -5.47
N ALA A 32 1.40 1.56 -6.60
CA ALA A 32 -0.05 1.59 -6.79
C ALA A 32 -0.48 0.26 -7.41
N GLY A 33 -1.18 -0.57 -6.65
CA GLY A 33 -1.50 -1.95 -7.05
C GLY A 33 -2.74 -2.07 -7.94
N SER A 34 -3.41 -0.99 -8.34
CA SER A 34 -4.67 -1.04 -9.09
C SER A 34 -4.60 -0.39 -10.46
N SER A 35 -5.64 -0.66 -11.27
CA SER A 35 -5.94 -0.01 -12.53
C SER A 35 -7.41 0.43 -12.57
N GLY A 36 -7.76 1.28 -13.54
CA GLY A 36 -9.12 1.78 -13.73
C GLY A 36 -9.36 3.14 -13.07
N TRP A 37 -10.21 3.93 -13.73
CA TRP A 37 -10.48 5.31 -13.33
C TRP A 37 -11.04 5.45 -11.90
N GLU A 38 -11.82 4.50 -11.45
CA GLU A 38 -12.43 4.44 -10.11
C GLU A 38 -11.38 4.30 -9.01
N ASN A 39 -10.19 3.80 -9.36
CA ASN A 39 -9.04 3.60 -8.48
C ASN A 39 -8.01 4.74 -8.58
N TYR A 40 -8.42 5.90 -9.10
CA TYR A 40 -7.62 7.12 -9.25
C TYR A 40 -6.72 7.40 -8.04
N ARG A 41 -7.27 7.28 -6.84
CA ARG A 41 -6.64 7.64 -5.57
C ARG A 41 -5.31 6.92 -5.32
N HIS A 42 -5.19 5.64 -5.69
CA HIS A 42 -3.96 4.88 -5.44
C HIS A 42 -2.76 5.43 -6.24
N GLN A 43 -2.97 5.76 -7.52
CA GLN A 43 -1.91 6.39 -8.32
C GLN A 43 -1.65 7.84 -7.88
N ALA A 44 -2.66 8.53 -7.37
CA ALA A 44 -2.51 9.88 -6.81
C ALA A 44 -1.67 9.85 -5.52
N ASP A 45 -1.92 8.90 -4.62
CA ASP A 45 -1.15 8.71 -3.39
C ASP A 45 0.32 8.39 -3.68
N ILE A 46 0.59 7.48 -4.64
CA ILE A 46 1.96 7.14 -5.03
C ILE A 46 2.67 8.32 -5.70
N GLY A 47 1.98 9.07 -6.58
CA GLY A 47 2.55 10.26 -7.21
C GLY A 47 2.91 11.34 -6.18
N HIS A 48 2.05 11.55 -5.18
CA HIS A 48 2.30 12.50 -4.09
C HIS A 48 3.45 12.04 -3.18
N ALA A 49 3.48 10.76 -2.80
CA ALA A 49 4.58 10.16 -2.06
C ALA A 49 5.92 10.34 -2.80
N TYR A 50 5.97 10.01 -4.09
CA TYR A 50 7.17 10.20 -4.92
C TYR A 50 7.63 11.65 -4.90
N LYS A 51 6.72 12.60 -5.12
CA LYS A 51 7.03 14.03 -5.15
C LYS A 51 7.63 14.51 -3.85
N ILE A 52 7.04 14.16 -2.70
CA ILE A 52 7.56 14.54 -1.38
C ILE A 52 8.95 13.96 -1.13
N LEU A 53 9.19 12.71 -1.49
CA LEU A 53 10.50 12.08 -1.31
C LEU A 53 11.59 12.75 -2.16
N ILE A 54 11.27 13.18 -3.40
CA ILE A 54 12.17 13.99 -4.23
C ILE A 54 12.42 15.36 -3.60
N GLU A 55 11.39 16.05 -3.11
CA GLU A 55 11.52 17.35 -2.43
C GLU A 55 12.36 17.23 -1.14
N ARG A 56 12.36 16.07 -0.49
CA ARG A 56 13.21 15.72 0.66
C ARG A 56 14.59 15.16 0.24
N ASN A 57 15.00 15.43 -1.00
CA ASN A 57 16.31 15.13 -1.59
C ASN A 57 16.69 13.64 -1.64
N ILE A 58 15.75 12.73 -1.70
CA ILE A 58 16.06 11.35 -2.05
C ILE A 58 16.38 11.30 -3.55
N PRO A 59 17.55 10.78 -3.96
CA PRO A 59 17.90 10.65 -5.36
C PRO A 59 16.87 9.79 -6.11
N LYS A 60 16.42 10.25 -7.27
CA LYS A 60 15.39 9.54 -8.06
C LYS A 60 15.82 8.12 -8.47
N GLU A 61 17.10 7.92 -8.66
CA GLU A 61 17.70 6.61 -8.92
C GLU A 61 17.56 5.61 -7.77
N ASN A 62 17.26 6.10 -6.56
CA ASN A 62 17.00 5.29 -5.38
C ASN A 62 15.51 4.98 -5.18
N ILE A 63 14.62 5.53 -6.01
CA ILE A 63 13.18 5.31 -5.91
C ILE A 63 12.73 4.43 -7.08
N VAL A 64 12.17 3.27 -6.80
CA VAL A 64 11.55 2.36 -7.78
C VAL A 64 10.04 2.50 -7.68
N VAL A 65 9.36 2.72 -8.81
CA VAL A 65 7.92 3.01 -8.83
C VAL A 65 7.15 2.02 -9.70
N PHE A 66 6.08 1.48 -9.13
CA PHE A 66 5.09 0.66 -9.81
C PHE A 66 3.77 1.44 -9.88
N ALA A 67 3.21 1.64 -11.06
CA ALA A 67 1.86 2.16 -11.27
C ALA A 67 1.34 1.72 -12.64
N TYR A 68 0.05 1.42 -12.75
CA TYR A 68 -0.54 0.99 -14.03
C TYR A 68 -0.46 2.07 -15.11
N ASP A 69 -0.43 3.34 -14.71
CA ASP A 69 -0.27 4.53 -15.57
C ASP A 69 -1.44 4.76 -16.54
N ASP A 70 -2.67 4.49 -16.08
CA ASP A 70 -3.91 4.66 -16.86
C ASP A 70 -4.80 5.83 -16.41
N ILE A 71 -4.34 6.65 -15.46
CA ILE A 71 -5.13 7.72 -14.83
C ILE A 71 -4.87 9.09 -15.49
N ALA A 72 -3.62 9.51 -15.61
CA ALA A 72 -3.29 10.85 -16.08
C ALA A 72 -3.87 11.14 -17.48
N ASN A 73 -3.79 10.17 -18.39
CA ASN A 73 -4.29 10.28 -19.77
C ASN A 73 -5.60 9.52 -19.99
N ASN A 74 -6.33 9.20 -18.91
CA ASN A 74 -7.63 8.56 -19.01
C ASN A 74 -8.63 9.48 -19.74
N ALA A 75 -9.48 8.91 -20.60
CA ALA A 75 -10.50 9.67 -21.34
C ALA A 75 -11.54 10.35 -20.43
N MET A 76 -11.69 9.87 -19.19
CA MET A 76 -12.58 10.46 -18.18
C MET A 76 -11.91 11.57 -17.37
N ASN A 77 -10.58 11.76 -17.52
CA ASN A 77 -9.85 12.77 -16.74
C ASN A 77 -10.18 14.19 -17.25
N PRO A 78 -10.82 15.06 -16.43
CA PRO A 78 -11.12 16.43 -16.82
C PRO A 78 -9.86 17.31 -16.94
N PHE A 79 -8.70 16.83 -16.47
CA PHE A 79 -7.41 17.50 -16.51
C PHE A 79 -6.36 16.60 -17.20
N PRO A 80 -6.44 16.39 -18.53
CA PRO A 80 -5.56 15.46 -19.24
C PRO A 80 -4.09 15.68 -18.95
N GLY A 81 -3.36 14.59 -18.63
CA GLY A 81 -1.94 14.61 -18.30
C GLY A 81 -1.63 15.03 -16.86
N LYS A 82 -2.64 15.17 -15.97
CA LYS A 82 -2.46 15.57 -14.59
C LYS A 82 -3.16 14.64 -13.63
N ILE A 83 -2.61 14.52 -12.42
CA ILE A 83 -3.22 13.83 -11.28
C ILE A 83 -3.13 14.75 -10.06
N TYR A 84 -4.20 14.80 -9.27
CA TYR A 84 -4.29 15.60 -8.05
C TYR A 84 -4.63 14.71 -6.87
N ASN A 85 -3.91 14.89 -5.76
CA ASN A 85 -4.15 14.13 -4.52
C ASN A 85 -4.83 14.98 -3.43
N HIS A 86 -5.24 16.21 -3.80
CA HIS A 86 -5.87 17.14 -2.85
C HIS A 86 -6.99 17.95 -3.53
N PRO A 87 -8.13 18.23 -2.84
CA PRO A 87 -9.28 18.94 -3.41
C PRO A 87 -9.01 20.35 -3.92
N SER A 88 -7.93 21.00 -3.45
CA SER A 88 -7.54 22.31 -3.97
C SER A 88 -7.11 22.31 -5.43
N LEU A 89 -6.78 21.14 -6.01
CA LEU A 89 -6.29 20.92 -7.38
C LEU A 89 -5.10 21.83 -7.76
N LYS A 90 -4.29 22.22 -6.78
CA LYS A 90 -3.15 23.13 -6.99
C LYS A 90 -1.88 22.43 -7.38
N GLU A 91 -1.72 21.19 -6.96
CA GLU A 91 -0.50 20.44 -7.10
C GLU A 91 -0.72 19.20 -7.97
N ASP A 92 -0.11 19.22 -9.15
CA ASP A 92 -0.05 18.07 -10.05
C ASP A 92 1.02 17.09 -9.53
N VAL A 93 0.58 15.91 -9.08
CA VAL A 93 1.46 14.89 -8.53
C VAL A 93 1.95 13.89 -9.59
N TYR A 94 1.46 14.00 -10.82
CA TYR A 94 1.93 13.21 -11.95
C TYR A 94 3.15 13.84 -12.63
N ASN A 95 3.27 15.15 -12.57
CA ASN A 95 4.37 15.86 -13.21
C ASN A 95 5.72 15.51 -12.57
N GLY A 96 6.61 14.92 -13.38
CA GLY A 96 7.94 14.47 -12.94
C GLY A 96 7.97 13.09 -12.30
N LEU A 97 6.84 12.38 -12.20
CA LEU A 97 6.78 11.00 -11.74
C LEU A 97 7.46 10.06 -12.76
N GLU A 98 8.50 9.37 -12.33
CA GLU A 98 9.19 8.34 -13.13
C GLU A 98 8.68 6.96 -12.69
N ILE A 99 7.96 6.26 -13.58
CA ILE A 99 7.37 4.96 -13.31
C ILE A 99 8.21 3.88 -13.98
N ASP A 100 8.70 2.92 -13.19
CA ASP A 100 9.56 1.83 -13.64
C ASP A 100 8.78 0.66 -14.22
N TYR A 101 7.65 0.33 -13.62
CA TYR A 101 6.80 -0.80 -14.01
C TYR A 101 5.37 -0.31 -14.25
N LYS A 102 4.87 -0.51 -15.49
CA LYS A 102 3.58 -0.02 -15.96
C LYS A 102 2.70 -1.15 -16.46
N GLY A 103 1.39 -0.90 -16.51
CA GLY A 103 0.44 -1.87 -17.05
C GLY A 103 0.58 -3.24 -16.40
N ASP A 104 0.68 -4.29 -17.20
CA ASP A 104 0.78 -5.68 -16.72
C ASP A 104 2.12 -6.01 -16.04
N ASP A 105 3.12 -5.10 -16.11
CA ASP A 105 4.37 -5.24 -15.37
C ASP A 105 4.20 -4.97 -13.87
N VAL A 106 3.06 -4.36 -13.49
CA VAL A 106 2.64 -4.26 -12.09
C VAL A 106 2.05 -5.60 -11.66
N ASN A 107 2.92 -6.54 -11.29
CA ASN A 107 2.56 -7.89 -10.92
C ASN A 107 3.39 -8.39 -9.72
N GLU A 108 2.93 -9.48 -9.07
CA GLU A 108 3.54 -10.03 -7.86
C GLU A 108 5.02 -10.38 -8.08
N ASN A 109 5.35 -11.04 -9.19
CA ASN A 109 6.73 -11.45 -9.45
C ASN A 109 7.69 -10.26 -9.52
N ASN A 110 7.34 -9.24 -10.33
CA ASN A 110 8.20 -8.05 -10.49
C ASN A 110 8.30 -7.25 -9.20
N PHE A 111 7.20 -7.13 -8.42
CA PHE A 111 7.21 -6.45 -7.13
C PHE A 111 8.16 -7.13 -6.13
N LEU A 112 8.06 -8.46 -5.97
CA LEU A 112 8.91 -9.22 -5.03
C LEU A 112 10.38 -9.23 -5.49
N CYS A 113 10.64 -9.32 -6.80
CA CYS A 113 11.97 -9.23 -7.37
C CYS A 113 12.59 -7.83 -7.15
N ALA A 114 11.82 -6.77 -7.39
CA ALA A 114 12.27 -5.40 -7.16
C ALA A 114 12.53 -5.14 -5.67
N LEU A 115 11.66 -5.63 -4.79
CA LEU A 115 11.80 -5.51 -3.34
C LEU A 115 13.07 -6.22 -2.84
N SER A 116 13.31 -7.44 -3.29
CA SER A 116 14.49 -8.23 -2.87
C SER A 116 15.81 -7.80 -3.51
N GLY A 117 15.76 -6.92 -4.51
CA GLY A 117 16.94 -6.50 -5.27
C GLY A 117 17.45 -7.57 -6.23
N ASP A 118 16.60 -8.51 -6.64
CA ASP A 118 16.98 -9.59 -7.57
C ASP A 118 16.58 -9.24 -9.01
N LYS A 119 17.53 -8.72 -9.79
CA LYS A 119 17.34 -8.45 -11.22
C LYS A 119 17.15 -9.72 -12.05
N GLY A 120 17.68 -10.85 -11.58
CA GLY A 120 17.63 -12.12 -12.30
C GLY A 120 16.24 -12.74 -12.35
N CYS A 121 15.38 -12.43 -11.39
CA CYS A 121 14.01 -12.95 -11.34
C CYS A 121 12.98 -12.07 -12.07
N LEU A 122 13.37 -10.86 -12.53
CA LEU A 122 12.52 -10.00 -13.34
C LEU A 122 12.22 -10.66 -14.70
N LYS A 123 10.99 -10.58 -15.15
CA LYS A 123 10.57 -11.16 -16.44
C LYS A 123 10.58 -10.11 -17.57
N GLY A 124 11.76 -9.53 -17.79
CA GLY A 124 12.08 -8.75 -18.98
C GLY A 124 11.25 -7.48 -19.22
N THR A 125 10.70 -6.87 -18.18
CA THR A 125 9.71 -5.81 -18.26
C THR A 125 10.13 -4.59 -17.45
N GLY A 126 9.50 -3.45 -17.73
CA GLY A 126 9.82 -2.18 -17.09
C GLY A 126 11.25 -1.71 -17.37
N THR A 127 11.79 -0.85 -16.51
CA THR A 127 13.16 -0.35 -16.60
C THR A 127 14.22 -1.37 -16.14
N GLY A 128 13.78 -2.44 -15.47
CA GLY A 128 14.67 -3.43 -14.84
C GLY A 128 15.31 -2.94 -13.53
N ARG A 129 14.87 -1.79 -13.00
CA ARG A 129 15.36 -1.26 -11.71
C ARG A 129 14.80 -2.04 -10.54
N VAL A 130 15.62 -2.26 -9.54
CA VAL A 130 15.28 -2.95 -8.29
C VAL A 130 15.85 -2.17 -7.10
N ILE A 131 15.45 -2.51 -5.89
CA ILE A 131 16.07 -1.98 -4.67
C ILE A 131 17.49 -2.53 -4.55
N GLU A 132 18.49 -1.71 -4.89
CA GLU A 132 19.91 -2.05 -4.74
C GLU A 132 20.39 -1.61 -3.34
N SER A 133 19.92 -2.31 -2.31
CA SER A 133 20.28 -2.01 -0.93
C SER A 133 21.28 -3.02 -0.34
N THR A 134 22.05 -2.55 0.63
CA THR A 134 23.04 -3.29 1.41
C THR A 134 22.74 -3.19 2.90
N LYS A 135 23.51 -3.87 3.73
CA LYS A 135 23.40 -3.83 5.20
C LYS A 135 23.54 -2.41 5.81
N ASP A 136 24.03 -1.45 5.04
CA ASP A 136 24.28 -0.08 5.48
C ASP A 136 23.20 0.90 4.98
N ASP A 137 22.22 0.42 4.16
CA ASP A 137 21.15 1.21 3.60
C ASP A 137 19.84 1.04 4.39
N ASP A 138 19.03 2.10 4.44
CA ASP A 138 17.67 2.06 4.93
C ASP A 138 16.68 1.91 3.78
N VAL A 139 15.62 1.15 4.02
CA VAL A 139 14.62 0.88 3.00
C VAL A 139 13.26 1.40 3.46
N PHE A 140 12.60 2.17 2.59
CA PHE A 140 11.22 2.59 2.76
C PHE A 140 10.36 1.97 1.67
N VAL A 141 9.30 1.26 2.06
CA VAL A 141 8.34 0.66 1.14
C VAL A 141 6.96 1.26 1.41
N TYR A 142 6.27 1.67 0.35
CA TYR A 142 4.90 2.14 0.45
C TYR A 142 4.03 1.48 -0.63
N TYR A 143 2.97 0.83 -0.19
CA TYR A 143 1.97 0.16 -1.00
C TYR A 143 0.60 0.82 -0.81
N ALA A 144 -0.10 1.12 -1.89
CA ALA A 144 -1.47 1.65 -1.89
C ALA A 144 -2.35 0.94 -2.91
N ASP A 145 -3.38 0.21 -2.44
CA ASP A 145 -4.40 -0.43 -3.26
C ASP A 145 -5.53 -1.02 -2.40
N HIS A 146 -6.38 -1.84 -3.04
CA HIS A 146 -7.27 -2.77 -2.39
C HIS A 146 -6.50 -3.85 -1.63
N GLY A 147 -7.14 -4.40 -0.62
CA GLY A 147 -6.64 -5.56 0.12
C GLY A 147 -7.78 -6.36 0.72
N ALA A 148 -7.41 -7.52 1.20
CA ALA A 148 -8.29 -8.38 1.97
C ALA A 148 -7.45 -9.28 2.88
N TYR A 149 -8.08 -10.08 3.73
CA TYR A 149 -7.36 -10.89 4.69
C TYR A 149 -6.29 -11.78 4.02
N GLY A 150 -5.03 -11.52 4.34
CA GLY A 150 -3.87 -12.26 3.84
C GLY A 150 -3.46 -11.97 2.39
N ILE A 151 -4.08 -11.00 1.71
CA ILE A 151 -3.75 -10.62 0.32
C ILE A 151 -3.74 -9.12 0.10
N LEU A 152 -2.89 -8.65 -0.81
CA LEU A 152 -2.86 -7.30 -1.35
C LEU A 152 -3.21 -7.35 -2.84
N GLY A 153 -3.98 -6.38 -3.35
CA GLY A 153 -4.42 -6.31 -4.73
C GLY A 153 -3.29 -6.02 -5.72
N LEU A 154 -3.50 -6.42 -6.97
CA LEU A 154 -2.71 -6.05 -8.14
C LEU A 154 -3.63 -5.86 -9.33
N PRO A 155 -3.24 -5.12 -10.39
CA PRO A 155 -4.11 -4.88 -11.54
C PRO A 155 -4.59 -6.18 -12.20
N ASN A 156 -3.77 -7.22 -12.15
CA ASN A 156 -4.06 -8.53 -12.70
C ASN A 156 -3.79 -9.66 -11.68
N GLY A 157 -4.38 -9.55 -10.48
CA GLY A 157 -4.23 -10.58 -9.46
C GLY A 157 -4.06 -10.01 -8.05
N PHE A 158 -3.14 -10.56 -7.30
CA PHE A 158 -2.90 -10.22 -5.89
C PHE A 158 -1.50 -10.66 -5.47
N ILE A 159 -1.02 -10.10 -4.35
CA ILE A 159 0.18 -10.52 -3.63
C ILE A 159 -0.26 -11.27 -2.38
N GLN A 160 0.32 -12.43 -2.15
CA GLN A 160 0.07 -13.22 -0.93
C GLN A 160 0.93 -12.74 0.23
N ARG A 161 0.34 -12.67 1.43
CA ARG A 161 1.06 -12.39 2.69
C ARG A 161 2.32 -13.25 2.84
N ASP A 162 2.21 -14.55 2.61
CA ASP A 162 3.31 -15.49 2.79
C ASP A 162 4.48 -15.19 1.85
N HIS A 163 4.21 -14.72 0.62
CA HIS A 163 5.25 -14.31 -0.31
C HIS A 163 5.96 -13.03 0.14
N VAL A 164 5.21 -12.03 0.63
CA VAL A 164 5.78 -10.81 1.22
C VAL A 164 6.67 -11.17 2.40
N MET A 165 6.15 -11.97 3.34
CA MET A 165 6.88 -12.35 4.56
C MET A 165 8.12 -13.18 4.25
N THR A 166 8.05 -14.10 3.28
CA THR A 166 9.20 -14.89 2.83
C THR A 166 10.27 -13.99 2.24
N THR A 167 9.89 -13.03 1.38
CA THR A 167 10.83 -12.08 0.78
C THR A 167 11.49 -11.21 1.85
N LEU A 168 10.74 -10.63 2.78
CA LEU A 168 11.27 -9.80 3.86
C LEU A 168 12.23 -10.57 4.78
N ASN A 169 11.89 -11.81 5.14
CA ASN A 169 12.76 -12.68 5.92
C ASN A 169 14.06 -13.01 5.18
N GLN A 170 13.98 -13.30 3.87
CA GLN A 170 15.16 -13.56 3.05
C GLN A 170 16.06 -12.32 2.96
N MET A 171 15.49 -11.13 2.72
CA MET A 171 16.23 -9.87 2.70
C MET A 171 16.97 -9.61 4.02
N ASN A 172 16.35 -9.92 5.17
CA ASN A 172 16.99 -9.82 6.48
C ASN A 172 18.16 -10.82 6.64
N GLN A 173 17.97 -12.07 6.23
CA GLN A 173 19.03 -13.09 6.26
C GLN A 173 20.22 -12.71 5.37
N ASP A 174 19.95 -12.16 4.19
CA ASP A 174 20.96 -11.72 3.22
C ASP A 174 21.54 -10.34 3.56
N LYS A 175 21.12 -9.72 4.66
CA LYS A 175 21.57 -8.40 5.13
C LYS A 175 21.40 -7.32 4.05
N LYS A 176 20.23 -7.28 3.43
CA LYS A 176 19.90 -6.34 2.35
C LYS A 176 19.50 -4.94 2.84
N PHE A 177 19.43 -4.71 4.14
CA PHE A 177 19.11 -3.39 4.71
C PHE A 177 19.68 -3.27 6.13
N ARG A 178 19.89 -2.04 6.58
CA ARG A 178 20.16 -1.70 7.99
C ARG A 178 18.84 -1.77 8.77
N LYS A 179 17.81 -1.06 8.27
CA LYS A 179 16.44 -1.05 8.79
C LYS A 179 15.46 -0.88 7.63
N LEU A 180 14.26 -1.42 7.78
CA LEU A 180 13.19 -1.33 6.79
C LEU A 180 11.88 -0.86 7.43
N VAL A 181 11.26 0.15 6.83
CA VAL A 181 9.91 0.63 7.17
C VAL A 181 8.98 0.34 6.00
N PHE A 182 7.84 -0.32 6.27
CA PHE A 182 6.87 -0.69 5.25
C PHE A 182 5.47 -0.17 5.63
N TYR A 183 4.96 0.80 4.86
CA TYR A 183 3.61 1.33 5.00
C TYR A 183 2.67 0.66 3.99
N ILE A 184 1.51 0.20 4.46
CA ILE A 184 0.47 -0.42 3.62
C ILE A 184 -0.86 0.32 3.80
N GLU A 185 -1.33 0.93 2.71
CA GLU A 185 -2.68 1.45 2.56
C GLU A 185 -3.53 0.38 1.86
N ALA A 186 -4.33 -0.33 2.61
CA ALA A 186 -5.28 -1.30 2.06
C ALA A 186 -6.32 -1.72 3.12
N CYS A 187 -7.45 -2.24 2.66
CA CYS A 187 -8.39 -2.93 3.55
C CYS A 187 -7.74 -4.17 4.17
N GLU A 188 -8.04 -4.47 5.44
CA GLU A 188 -7.53 -5.62 6.18
C GLU A 188 -5.99 -5.76 6.16
N SER A 189 -5.31 -4.62 5.90
CA SER A 189 -3.86 -4.56 5.71
C SER A 189 -3.07 -5.06 6.93
N GLY A 190 -3.62 -4.94 8.14
CA GLY A 190 -3.00 -5.52 9.34
C GLY A 190 -2.77 -7.02 9.25
N SER A 191 -3.60 -7.73 8.48
CA SER A 191 -3.46 -9.18 8.27
C SER A 191 -2.16 -9.56 7.56
N ILE A 192 -1.53 -8.64 6.82
CA ILE A 192 -0.28 -8.90 6.09
C ILE A 192 0.90 -9.11 7.06
N PHE A 193 0.90 -8.39 8.18
CA PHE A 193 2.01 -8.42 9.14
C PHE A 193 1.73 -9.17 10.44
N GLU A 194 0.62 -9.93 10.54
CA GLU A 194 0.25 -10.67 11.76
C GLU A 194 1.36 -11.57 12.33
N ASN A 195 2.26 -12.07 11.50
CA ASN A 195 3.38 -12.92 11.87
C ASN A 195 4.76 -12.27 11.66
N LEU A 196 4.82 -10.95 11.50
CA LEU A 196 6.08 -10.23 11.38
C LEU A 196 6.87 -10.33 12.69
N GLN A 197 8.09 -10.84 12.61
CA GLN A 197 8.96 -11.02 13.78
C GLN A 197 9.47 -9.68 14.31
N SER A 198 9.67 -9.59 15.62
CA SER A 198 10.07 -8.35 16.30
C SER A 198 11.59 -8.10 16.39
N ASN A 199 12.40 -8.94 15.76
CA ASN A 199 13.86 -8.90 15.88
C ASN A 199 14.60 -8.98 14.54
N ILE A 200 13.97 -8.49 13.47
CA ILE A 200 14.51 -8.54 12.11
C ILE A 200 14.70 -7.16 11.45
N ASN A 201 14.79 -6.10 12.27
CA ASN A 201 14.96 -4.72 11.82
C ASN A 201 13.89 -4.24 10.82
N ILE A 202 12.68 -4.78 10.89
CA ILE A 202 11.55 -4.39 10.03
C ILE A 202 10.41 -3.85 10.89
N PHE A 203 9.87 -2.70 10.48
CA PHE A 203 8.70 -2.06 11.08
C PHE A 203 7.60 -1.89 10.04
N GLY A 204 6.49 -2.58 10.25
CA GLY A 204 5.29 -2.50 9.40
C GLY A 204 4.25 -1.55 10.01
N VAL A 205 3.67 -0.69 9.19
CA VAL A 205 2.54 0.16 9.55
C VAL A 205 1.42 -0.02 8.54
N THR A 206 0.21 -0.23 9.01
CA THR A 206 -0.95 -0.50 8.14
C THR A 206 -2.10 0.45 8.42
N ALA A 207 -2.83 0.84 7.37
CA ALA A 207 -3.96 1.76 7.44
C ALA A 207 -5.12 1.21 8.29
N SER A 208 -5.28 -0.11 8.32
CA SER A 208 -6.39 -0.79 8.99
C SER A 208 -5.92 -2.01 9.77
N SER A 209 -6.75 -2.50 10.68
CA SER A 209 -6.55 -3.81 11.31
C SER A 209 -6.80 -4.96 10.31
N GLY A 210 -6.52 -6.20 10.71
CA GLY A 210 -6.74 -7.38 9.87
C GLY A 210 -8.22 -7.73 9.62
N ASN A 211 -9.18 -6.96 10.16
CA ASN A 211 -10.60 -7.28 10.11
C ASN A 211 -11.50 -6.11 9.70
N GLU A 212 -10.94 -5.02 9.18
CA GLU A 212 -11.68 -3.82 8.81
C GLU A 212 -11.21 -3.25 7.47
N SER A 213 -12.08 -2.45 6.83
CA SER A 213 -11.73 -1.66 5.64
C SER A 213 -10.78 -0.51 5.99
N SER A 214 -9.96 -0.10 5.01
CA SER A 214 -9.42 1.26 4.94
C SER A 214 -10.43 2.19 4.28
N TYR A 215 -10.14 3.49 4.25
CA TYR A 215 -11.09 4.49 3.77
C TYR A 215 -10.46 5.41 2.72
N ALA A 216 -11.19 5.59 1.62
CA ALA A 216 -10.91 6.59 0.62
C ALA A 216 -11.25 7.99 1.17
N ALA A 217 -10.42 8.96 0.86
CA ALA A 217 -10.53 10.34 1.28
C ALA A 217 -10.78 11.29 0.10
N TYR A 218 -11.26 12.50 0.39
CA TYR A 218 -11.52 13.52 -0.62
C TYR A 218 -12.51 13.07 -1.71
N CYS A 219 -13.60 12.44 -1.30
CA CYS A 219 -14.63 11.84 -2.16
C CYS A 219 -15.77 12.81 -2.50
N SER A 220 -15.48 14.07 -2.80
CA SER A 220 -16.50 15.10 -3.10
C SER A 220 -17.18 14.88 -4.45
N GLY A 221 -16.52 14.23 -5.40
CA GLY A 221 -16.97 14.09 -6.79
C GLY A 221 -16.91 15.39 -7.59
N ASP A 222 -16.21 16.42 -7.07
CA ASP A 222 -16.03 17.70 -7.74
C ASP A 222 -15.34 17.51 -9.09
N HIS A 223 -15.76 18.28 -10.08
CA HIS A 223 -15.29 18.19 -11.45
C HIS A 223 -15.46 16.80 -12.12
N GLY A 224 -16.23 15.88 -11.52
CA GLY A 224 -16.37 14.51 -11.98
C GLY A 224 -15.17 13.61 -11.66
N LEU A 225 -14.34 14.01 -10.70
CA LEU A 225 -13.22 13.22 -10.20
C LEU A 225 -13.70 12.16 -9.19
N PRO A 226 -13.06 10.99 -9.13
CA PRO A 226 -13.24 10.03 -8.04
C PRO A 226 -12.70 10.57 -6.70
N CYS A 227 -12.60 9.72 -5.67
CA CYS A 227 -11.84 10.05 -4.47
C CYS A 227 -10.38 10.31 -4.85
N LEU A 228 -9.77 11.34 -4.25
CA LEU A 228 -8.44 11.81 -4.67
C LEU A 228 -7.29 11.17 -3.90
N GLY A 229 -7.55 10.51 -2.77
CA GLY A 229 -6.57 9.83 -1.95
C GLY A 229 -7.22 8.86 -0.98
N ASP A 230 -6.41 8.20 -0.16
CA ASP A 230 -6.84 7.33 0.93
C ASP A 230 -6.46 7.94 2.29
N GLU A 231 -7.25 7.70 3.34
CA GLU A 231 -7.17 8.44 4.60
C GLU A 231 -5.82 8.31 5.30
N PHE A 232 -5.28 7.10 5.45
CA PHE A 232 -3.97 6.90 6.04
C PHE A 232 -2.87 7.52 5.18
N SER A 233 -2.98 7.38 3.86
CA SER A 233 -2.02 7.87 2.87
C SER A 233 -1.89 9.38 2.89
N VAL A 234 -2.99 10.11 2.76
CA VAL A 234 -2.94 11.58 2.81
C VAL A 234 -2.44 12.07 4.16
N ASN A 235 -2.76 11.40 5.26
CA ASN A 235 -2.29 11.80 6.59
C ASN A 235 -0.77 11.66 6.76
N TRP A 236 -0.14 10.58 6.27
CA TRP A 236 1.31 10.45 6.39
C TRP A 236 2.06 11.32 5.37
N ILE A 237 1.54 11.45 4.14
CA ILE A 237 2.17 12.27 3.09
C ILE A 237 2.14 13.75 3.48
N GLU A 238 0.99 14.28 3.90
CA GLU A 238 0.85 15.66 4.37
C GLU A 238 1.69 15.92 5.64
N ASN A 239 1.81 14.93 6.54
CA ASN A 239 2.73 15.04 7.65
C ASN A 239 4.18 15.20 7.16
N SER A 240 4.58 14.46 6.14
CA SER A 240 5.92 14.52 5.57
C SER A 240 6.21 15.80 4.76
N GLN A 241 5.19 16.61 4.43
CA GLN A 241 5.38 17.94 3.83
C GLN A 241 5.92 18.97 4.83
N VAL A 242 5.85 18.69 6.12
CA VAL A 242 6.35 19.59 7.15
C VAL A 242 7.86 19.38 7.34
N ASP A 243 8.60 20.48 7.36
CA ASP A 243 10.01 20.47 7.72
C ASP A 243 10.13 20.38 9.25
N TYR A 244 10.34 19.16 9.73
CA TYR A 244 10.56 18.90 11.15
C TYR A 244 12.04 19.07 11.50
N ASP A 245 12.30 19.28 12.81
CA ASP A 245 13.66 19.26 13.32
C ASP A 245 14.33 17.89 13.15
N ASP A 246 15.64 17.86 13.27
CA ASP A 246 16.49 16.67 13.09
C ASP A 246 16.14 15.48 14.02
N LYS A 247 15.19 15.64 14.93
CA LYS A 247 14.81 14.61 15.93
C LYS A 247 13.40 14.06 15.76
N TYR A 248 12.76 14.34 14.62
CA TYR A 248 11.42 13.82 14.37
C TYR A 248 11.48 12.33 14.04
N LEU A 249 10.95 11.51 14.94
CA LEU A 249 11.07 10.05 14.86
C LEU A 249 9.96 9.44 13.98
N VAL A 250 10.24 8.28 13.39
CA VAL A 250 9.23 7.44 12.72
C VAL A 250 8.02 7.21 13.63
N LYS A 251 8.25 6.89 14.91
CA LYS A 251 7.18 6.75 15.92
C LYS A 251 6.30 7.99 16.01
N THR A 252 6.89 9.18 16.01
CA THR A 252 6.15 10.44 16.15
C THR A 252 5.24 10.68 14.94
N GLN A 253 5.73 10.39 13.72
CA GLN A 253 4.89 10.41 12.54
C GLN A 253 3.72 9.43 12.67
N VAL A 254 4.01 8.17 13.00
CA VAL A 254 2.98 7.12 13.08
C VAL A 254 1.96 7.41 14.18
N ASP A 255 2.36 7.98 15.32
CA ASP A 255 1.43 8.43 16.37
C ASP A 255 0.51 9.55 15.87
N THR A 256 1.07 10.51 15.11
CA THR A 256 0.32 11.61 14.50
C THR A 256 -0.67 11.09 13.45
N VAL A 257 -0.21 10.24 12.55
CA VAL A 257 -1.04 9.60 11.49
C VAL A 257 -2.17 8.80 12.12
N LYS A 258 -1.87 7.98 13.13
CA LYS A 258 -2.88 7.20 13.87
C LYS A 258 -3.94 8.08 14.51
N SER A 259 -3.57 9.25 15.03
CA SER A 259 -4.51 10.18 15.65
C SER A 259 -5.40 10.91 14.64
N LYS A 260 -4.96 10.99 13.38
CA LYS A 260 -5.69 11.65 12.28
C LYS A 260 -6.51 10.69 11.42
N THR A 261 -6.12 9.42 11.35
CA THR A 261 -6.87 8.37 10.67
C THR A 261 -8.01 7.92 11.57
N LEU A 262 -9.22 8.43 11.28
CA LEU A 262 -10.39 8.33 12.17
C LEU A 262 -11.32 7.19 11.82
N MET A 263 -11.35 6.78 10.54
CA MET A 263 -12.31 5.82 10.04
C MET A 263 -11.81 4.37 10.14
N SER A 264 -10.50 4.17 10.20
CA SER A 264 -9.85 2.88 10.41
C SER A 264 -8.80 2.96 11.52
N HIS A 265 -8.28 1.80 11.95
CA HIS A 265 -7.35 1.72 13.07
C HIS A 265 -5.94 1.38 12.59
N VAL A 266 -5.08 2.40 12.47
CA VAL A 266 -3.66 2.22 12.13
C VAL A 266 -3.00 1.24 13.09
N GLN A 267 -2.35 0.21 12.54
CA GLN A 267 -1.65 -0.83 13.28
C GLN A 267 -0.13 -0.75 13.07
N ARG A 268 0.61 -1.37 13.99
CA ARG A 268 2.08 -1.43 14.04
C ARG A 268 2.52 -2.86 14.27
N PHE A 269 3.55 -3.28 13.57
CA PHE A 269 4.08 -4.65 13.62
C PHE A 269 5.60 -4.66 13.57
N GLY A 270 6.21 -5.74 14.03
CA GLY A 270 7.63 -6.00 13.89
C GLY A 270 8.50 -5.38 14.98
N ASP A 271 9.65 -4.85 14.60
CA ASP A 271 10.71 -4.42 15.50
C ASP A 271 10.37 -3.07 16.16
N CYS A 272 10.39 -3.02 17.49
CA CYS A 272 10.09 -1.81 18.28
C CYS A 272 11.28 -0.83 18.39
N GLU A 273 12.47 -1.18 17.91
CA GLU A 273 13.62 -0.29 17.87
C GLU A 273 13.63 0.56 16.60
N VAL A 274 13.12 0.03 15.47
CA VAL A 274 13.06 0.77 14.21
C VAL A 274 12.26 2.09 14.31
N PRO A 275 11.09 2.15 14.95
CA PRO A 275 10.35 3.40 15.06
C PRO A 275 11.02 4.48 15.95
N LYS A 276 12.12 4.17 16.63
CA LYS A 276 12.94 5.13 17.36
C LYS A 276 13.97 5.85 16.49
N GLU A 277 14.15 5.41 15.24
CA GLU A 277 14.98 6.08 14.26
C GLU A 277 14.35 7.40 13.81
N GLU A 278 15.18 8.28 13.27
CA GLU A 278 14.73 9.54 12.71
C GLU A 278 13.96 9.31 11.39
N LEU A 279 12.87 10.06 11.19
CA LEU A 279 12.06 9.93 9.99
C LEU A 279 12.85 10.17 8.70
N ARG A 280 13.83 11.09 8.77
CA ARG A 280 14.70 11.41 7.63
C ARG A 280 15.55 10.23 7.16
N ASP A 281 15.80 9.23 8.00
CA ASP A 281 16.56 8.03 7.63
C ASP A 281 15.81 7.16 6.62
N PHE A 282 14.49 7.36 6.47
CA PHE A 282 13.62 6.62 5.54
C PHE A 282 12.98 7.50 4.48
N GLN A 283 12.70 8.77 4.79
CA GLN A 283 11.96 9.68 3.92
C GLN A 283 12.77 10.90 3.46
N GLY A 284 14.08 10.96 3.80
CA GLY A 284 14.95 12.08 3.45
C GLY A 284 14.68 13.34 4.28
N GLU A 285 15.43 14.41 4.00
CA GLU A 285 15.30 15.71 4.65
C GLU A 285 15.29 16.84 3.61
N PHE A 286 14.62 17.95 3.90
CA PHE A 286 14.66 19.14 3.06
C PHE A 286 16.05 19.79 3.08
N SER A 287 16.46 20.42 1.97
CA SER A 287 17.72 21.21 1.94
C SER A 287 17.65 22.41 2.87
N CYS A 288 18.73 22.71 3.58
CA CYS A 288 18.86 23.91 4.43
C CYS A 288 18.56 25.22 3.70
N ASN A 289 18.63 25.26 2.36
CA ASN A 289 18.28 26.40 1.51
C ASN A 289 16.80 26.44 1.13
N HIS A 290 15.99 25.52 1.61
CA HIS A 290 14.55 25.55 1.37
C HIS A 290 13.93 26.66 2.24
N THR A 291 14.03 27.93 1.78
CA THR A 291 13.43 29.12 2.41
C THR A 291 11.88 29.10 2.37
N LYS A 292 11.30 28.06 1.86
CA LYS A 292 9.90 27.74 2.08
C LYS A 292 9.81 26.92 3.36
N SER A 293 9.79 27.59 4.51
CA SER A 293 8.97 27.14 5.62
C SER A 293 7.59 26.83 4.99
N ILE A 294 7.39 25.63 4.53
CA ILE A 294 6.07 25.13 4.18
C ILE A 294 5.40 24.86 5.52
N LYS A 295 5.06 25.95 6.24
CA LYS A 295 3.83 25.91 7.02
C LYS A 295 2.81 25.42 6.02
N PRO A 296 2.05 24.36 6.30
CA PRO A 296 1.03 23.91 5.40
C PRO A 296 0.22 25.14 4.98
N LYS A 297 0.52 25.70 3.79
CA LYS A 297 -0.23 26.81 3.16
C LYS A 297 -1.58 26.31 2.67
N VAL A 298 -1.85 25.07 2.90
CA VAL A 298 -3.16 24.50 2.75
C VAL A 298 -3.89 24.92 4.02
N GLY A 299 -4.82 25.82 3.89
CA GLY A 299 -5.82 26.06 4.95
C GLY A 299 -6.28 24.65 5.37
N ARG A 300 -6.43 24.42 6.67
CA ARG A 300 -6.79 23.15 7.27
C ARG A 300 -7.92 22.48 6.50
N TYR A 301 -7.57 21.75 5.44
CA TYR A 301 -8.43 20.72 4.90
C TYR A 301 -8.02 19.44 5.66
N ASP A 302 -8.53 19.29 6.87
CA ASP A 302 -8.49 17.98 7.52
C ASP A 302 -9.29 17.02 6.63
N ALA A 303 -8.81 15.83 6.40
CA ALA A 303 -9.56 14.81 5.64
C ALA A 303 -11.01 14.66 6.16
N LYS A 304 -11.23 14.93 7.46
CA LYS A 304 -12.55 14.95 8.10
C LYS A 304 -13.53 16.02 7.55
N ASP A 305 -13.05 17.06 6.87
CA ASP A 305 -13.88 18.11 6.29
C ASP A 305 -14.47 17.69 4.93
N TYR A 306 -14.04 16.52 4.42
CA TYR A 306 -14.54 15.94 3.16
C TYR A 306 -15.19 14.58 3.40
N PRO A 307 -16.12 14.17 2.53
CA PRO A 307 -16.69 12.82 2.61
C PRO A 307 -15.59 11.76 2.50
N MET A 308 -15.53 10.89 3.49
CA MET A 308 -14.74 9.66 3.47
C MET A 308 -15.67 8.48 3.22
N VAL A 309 -15.19 7.49 2.49
CA VAL A 309 -15.95 6.32 2.07
C VAL A 309 -15.10 5.08 2.28
N SER A 310 -15.70 3.97 2.78
CA SER A 310 -14.99 2.70 2.77
C SER A 310 -14.38 2.44 1.38
N SER A 311 -13.12 2.07 1.32
CA SER A 311 -12.44 1.80 0.04
C SER A 311 -13.15 0.74 -0.80
N ARG A 312 -13.97 -0.12 -0.16
CA ARG A 312 -14.83 -1.12 -0.82
C ARG A 312 -16.08 -0.54 -1.51
N ASP A 313 -16.44 0.71 -1.21
CA ASP A 313 -17.62 1.39 -1.73
C ASP A 313 -17.27 2.67 -2.50
N ALA A 314 -15.96 2.94 -2.70
CA ALA A 314 -15.49 4.16 -3.34
C ALA A 314 -15.98 4.30 -4.79
N ASP A 315 -15.99 3.21 -5.55
CA ASP A 315 -16.52 3.14 -6.91
C ASP A 315 -18.03 3.38 -6.97
N MET A 316 -18.81 2.76 -6.06
CA MET A 316 -20.24 2.98 -5.95
C MET A 316 -20.56 4.45 -5.63
N LYS A 317 -19.81 5.01 -4.69
CA LYS A 317 -19.97 6.43 -4.29
C LYS A 317 -19.63 7.37 -5.45
N TYR A 318 -18.59 7.05 -6.20
CA TYR A 318 -18.21 7.81 -7.39
C TYR A 318 -19.35 7.86 -8.42
N TYR A 319 -19.90 6.72 -8.82
CA TYR A 319 -21.00 6.69 -9.78
C TYR A 319 -22.27 7.40 -9.25
N GLN A 320 -22.59 7.27 -7.95
CA GLN A 320 -23.69 7.99 -7.33
C GLN A 320 -23.45 9.51 -7.38
N SER A 321 -22.24 9.99 -7.17
CA SER A 321 -21.92 11.42 -7.27
C SER A 321 -22.11 11.95 -8.69
N LEU A 322 -21.70 11.21 -9.71
CA LEU A 322 -21.91 11.57 -11.12
C LEU A 322 -23.40 11.63 -11.48
N ILE A 323 -24.22 10.67 -11.02
CA ILE A 323 -25.66 10.62 -11.28
C ILE A 323 -26.35 11.86 -10.71
N ASN A 324 -25.92 12.30 -9.53
CA ASN A 324 -26.51 13.45 -8.82
C ASN A 324 -25.90 14.81 -9.23
N SER A 325 -24.89 14.80 -10.08
CA SER A 325 -24.20 16.00 -10.53
C SER A 325 -24.96 16.77 -11.61
N ASN A 326 -24.54 18.01 -11.89
CA ASN A 326 -25.03 18.83 -13.01
C ASN A 326 -24.27 18.56 -14.32
N LEU A 327 -23.54 17.44 -14.42
CA LEU A 327 -22.81 17.06 -15.62
C LEU A 327 -23.77 16.70 -16.79
N GLN A 328 -23.20 16.60 -17.99
CA GLN A 328 -23.96 16.25 -19.19
C GLN A 328 -24.77 14.97 -18.99
N THR A 329 -25.99 14.93 -19.56
CA THR A 329 -26.93 13.79 -19.44
C THR A 329 -26.28 12.46 -19.84
N LYS A 330 -25.40 12.46 -20.86
CA LYS A 330 -24.67 11.26 -21.32
C LYS A 330 -23.76 10.70 -20.22
N ILE A 331 -23.06 11.56 -19.47
CA ILE A 331 -22.18 11.13 -18.34
C ILE A 331 -23.03 10.50 -17.26
N ARG A 332 -24.16 11.12 -16.91
CA ARG A 332 -25.07 10.61 -15.87
C ARG A 332 -25.70 9.27 -16.25
N ILE A 333 -26.09 9.08 -17.52
CA ILE A 333 -26.60 7.81 -18.01
C ILE A 333 -25.52 6.73 -17.95
N ASN A 334 -24.29 7.02 -18.41
CA ASN A 334 -23.18 6.06 -18.33
C ASN A 334 -22.89 5.67 -16.86
N ALA A 335 -22.94 6.63 -15.94
CA ALA A 335 -22.76 6.36 -14.51
C ALA A 335 -23.87 5.46 -13.94
N MET A 336 -25.13 5.63 -14.37
CA MET A 336 -26.23 4.72 -14.01
C MET A 336 -25.97 3.29 -14.48
N LEU A 337 -25.55 3.12 -15.73
CA LEU A 337 -25.23 1.81 -16.29
C LEU A 337 -24.04 1.15 -15.58
N SER A 338 -23.00 1.93 -15.28
CA SER A 338 -21.84 1.43 -14.52
C SER A 338 -22.21 1.02 -13.10
N LEU A 339 -23.01 1.81 -12.40
CA LEU A 339 -23.51 1.50 -11.06
C LEU A 339 -24.34 0.20 -11.07
N GLU A 340 -25.22 0.04 -12.05
CA GLU A 340 -26.03 -1.17 -12.18
C GLU A 340 -25.17 -2.41 -12.42
N LYS A 341 -24.22 -2.30 -13.35
CA LYS A 341 -23.24 -3.38 -13.61
C LYS A 341 -22.45 -3.75 -12.36
N LEU A 342 -22.00 -2.75 -11.59
CA LEU A 342 -21.29 -2.97 -10.34
C LEU A 342 -22.13 -3.76 -9.32
N LYS A 343 -23.41 -3.36 -9.14
CA LYS A 343 -24.35 -4.10 -8.27
C LYS A 343 -24.54 -5.53 -8.73
N GLN A 344 -24.77 -5.75 -10.01
CA GLN A 344 -24.92 -7.08 -10.59
C GLN A 344 -23.66 -7.93 -10.37
N THR A 345 -22.46 -7.35 -10.48
CA THR A 345 -21.20 -8.04 -10.18
C THR A 345 -21.14 -8.45 -8.70
N LYS A 346 -21.47 -7.54 -7.77
CA LYS A 346 -21.50 -7.85 -6.32
C LYS A 346 -22.51 -8.96 -6.01
N ASP A 347 -23.70 -8.89 -6.56
CA ASP A 347 -24.75 -9.93 -6.36
C ASP A 347 -24.30 -11.28 -6.93
N ASN A 348 -23.68 -11.30 -8.11
CA ASN A 348 -23.15 -12.51 -8.71
C ASN A 348 -22.04 -13.14 -7.88
N ASN A 349 -21.09 -12.33 -7.40
CA ASN A 349 -20.02 -12.80 -6.51
C ASN A 349 -20.59 -13.42 -5.23
N LEU A 350 -21.56 -12.78 -4.60
CA LEU A 350 -22.25 -13.33 -3.42
C LEU A 350 -22.91 -14.68 -3.73
N GLN A 351 -23.59 -14.81 -4.87
CA GLN A 351 -24.21 -16.07 -5.28
C GLN A 351 -23.17 -17.16 -5.51
N ILE A 352 -22.03 -16.85 -6.15
CA ILE A 352 -20.93 -17.79 -6.35
C ILE A 352 -20.41 -18.29 -4.99
N VAL A 353 -20.12 -17.37 -4.07
CA VAL A 353 -19.55 -17.74 -2.77
C VAL A 353 -20.54 -18.53 -1.92
N ARG A 354 -21.84 -18.19 -1.94
CA ARG A 354 -22.89 -18.99 -1.30
C ARG A 354 -22.98 -20.38 -1.91
N LYS A 355 -22.94 -20.50 -3.23
CA LYS A 355 -22.95 -21.80 -3.92
C LYS A 355 -21.73 -22.68 -3.54
N ILE A 356 -20.53 -22.05 -3.33
CA ILE A 356 -19.35 -22.75 -2.83
C ILE A 356 -19.60 -23.29 -1.42
N THR A 357 -20.07 -22.44 -0.49
CA THR A 357 -20.35 -22.85 0.90
C THR A 357 -21.41 -23.94 0.97
N ASP A 358 -22.50 -23.82 0.22
CA ASP A 358 -23.59 -24.79 0.17
C ASP A 358 -23.11 -26.14 -0.38
N THR A 359 -22.26 -26.12 -1.44
CA THR A 359 -21.68 -27.37 -2.02
C THR A 359 -20.78 -28.08 -1.01
N LEU A 360 -20.12 -27.33 -0.11
CA LEU A 360 -19.30 -27.89 0.95
C LEU A 360 -20.10 -28.24 2.23
N GLY A 361 -21.39 -27.97 2.27
CA GLY A 361 -22.23 -28.16 3.46
C GLY A 361 -21.91 -27.20 4.62
N LEU A 362 -21.41 -26.00 4.30
CA LEU A 362 -20.94 -25.00 5.27
C LEU A 362 -21.94 -23.84 5.43
N ASN A 363 -21.93 -23.21 6.60
CA ASN A 363 -22.73 -22.02 6.85
C ASN A 363 -21.93 -20.77 6.47
N PHE A 364 -22.42 -20.05 5.45
CA PHE A 364 -21.80 -18.82 4.93
C PHE A 364 -21.63 -17.74 6.04
N ASP A 365 -22.70 -17.44 6.77
CA ASP A 365 -22.71 -16.33 7.73
C ASP A 365 -21.76 -16.58 8.90
N ASN A 366 -21.67 -17.83 9.37
CA ASN A 366 -20.72 -18.21 10.40
C ASN A 366 -19.26 -17.99 9.94
N LEU A 367 -18.95 -18.44 8.72
CA LEU A 367 -17.60 -18.31 8.15
C LEU A 367 -17.23 -16.84 7.86
N GLN A 368 -18.18 -16.05 7.33
CA GLN A 368 -17.96 -14.65 7.02
C GLN A 368 -17.72 -13.80 8.28
N ASN A 369 -18.36 -14.13 9.39
CA ASN A 369 -18.25 -13.40 10.65
C ASN A 369 -17.12 -13.89 11.57
N GLN A 370 -16.58 -15.07 11.31
CA GLN A 370 -15.47 -15.62 12.10
C GLN A 370 -14.19 -14.83 11.84
N ILE A 371 -13.51 -14.41 12.92
CA ILE A 371 -12.17 -13.81 12.84
C ILE A 371 -11.16 -14.92 12.56
N PRO A 372 -10.39 -14.84 11.47
CA PRO A 372 -9.36 -15.80 11.18
C PRO A 372 -8.26 -15.82 12.23
N VAL A 373 -7.62 -16.97 12.40
CA VAL A 373 -6.41 -17.13 13.20
C VAL A 373 -5.29 -17.60 12.28
N TYR A 374 -4.23 -16.79 12.21
CA TYR A 374 -3.08 -17.13 11.37
C TYR A 374 -2.51 -18.51 11.66
N LYS A 375 -2.33 -19.29 10.59
CA LYS A 375 -1.59 -20.56 10.59
C LYS A 375 -0.90 -20.73 9.23
N LYS A 376 0.40 -20.98 9.22
CA LYS A 376 1.18 -21.11 7.98
C LYS A 376 0.57 -22.12 6.99
N ILE A 377 0.16 -23.30 7.46
CA ILE A 377 -0.45 -24.33 6.61
C ILE A 377 -1.79 -23.88 6.01
N VAL A 378 -2.52 -22.98 6.68
CA VAL A 378 -3.77 -22.40 6.16
C VAL A 378 -3.47 -21.37 5.10
N ASP A 379 -2.42 -20.55 5.27
CA ASP A 379 -1.94 -19.62 4.24
C ASP A 379 -1.58 -20.33 2.94
N GLU A 380 -0.86 -21.44 3.03
CA GLU A 380 -0.51 -22.27 1.85
C GLU A 380 -1.76 -22.77 1.12
N LYS A 381 -2.76 -23.27 1.85
CA LYS A 381 -4.05 -23.69 1.27
C LYS A 381 -4.81 -22.50 0.66
N HIS A 382 -4.84 -21.36 1.35
CA HIS A 382 -5.49 -20.14 0.91
C HIS A 382 -4.87 -19.61 -0.40
N ASN A 383 -3.55 -19.67 -0.52
CA ASN A 383 -2.85 -19.31 -1.76
C ASN A 383 -3.28 -20.22 -2.94
N ILE A 384 -3.30 -21.53 -2.73
CA ILE A 384 -3.75 -22.49 -3.74
C ILE A 384 -5.20 -22.18 -4.16
N LEU A 385 -6.07 -21.94 -3.18
CA LEU A 385 -7.48 -21.61 -3.41
C LEU A 385 -7.63 -20.33 -4.23
N PHE A 386 -6.95 -19.24 -3.86
CA PHE A 386 -7.07 -17.95 -4.56
C PHE A 386 -6.51 -18.00 -5.99
N LYS A 387 -5.42 -18.71 -6.22
CA LYS A 387 -4.92 -18.97 -7.58
C LYS A 387 -5.93 -19.72 -8.43
N HIS A 388 -6.60 -20.74 -7.85
CA HIS A 388 -7.65 -21.48 -8.55
C HIS A 388 -8.90 -20.63 -8.78
N LEU A 389 -9.31 -19.83 -7.80
CA LEU A 389 -10.41 -18.88 -7.92
C LEU A 389 -10.17 -17.90 -9.07
N GLN A 390 -8.98 -17.31 -9.15
CA GLN A 390 -8.60 -16.41 -10.25
C GLN A 390 -8.60 -17.10 -11.61
N ALA A 391 -8.12 -18.34 -11.69
CA ALA A 391 -8.09 -19.08 -12.95
C ALA A 391 -9.49 -19.51 -13.44
N THR A 392 -10.43 -19.70 -12.51
CA THR A 392 -11.74 -20.28 -12.81
C THR A 392 -12.86 -19.24 -12.86
N CYS A 393 -12.85 -18.28 -11.95
CA CYS A 393 -13.91 -17.27 -11.79
C CYS A 393 -13.52 -15.89 -12.38
N GLY A 394 -12.32 -15.76 -12.92
CA GLY A 394 -11.82 -14.53 -13.54
C GLY A 394 -10.86 -13.73 -12.69
N ASN A 395 -10.30 -12.68 -13.29
CA ASN A 395 -9.24 -11.87 -12.69
C ASN A 395 -9.72 -11.12 -11.42
N ILE A 396 -9.17 -11.51 -10.28
CA ILE A 396 -9.52 -10.95 -8.97
C ILE A 396 -9.09 -9.47 -8.86
N GLY A 397 -7.98 -9.07 -9.46
CA GLY A 397 -7.52 -7.68 -9.47
C GLY A 397 -8.48 -6.72 -10.21
N LYS A 398 -9.28 -7.25 -11.15
CA LYS A 398 -10.37 -6.51 -11.85
C LYS A 398 -11.74 -6.71 -11.22
N ASN A 399 -11.87 -7.69 -10.31
CA ASN A 399 -13.07 -7.97 -9.54
C ASN A 399 -12.76 -7.89 -8.05
N THR A 400 -12.44 -6.70 -7.59
CA THR A 400 -11.98 -6.44 -6.21
C THR A 400 -13.06 -6.79 -5.17
N ASP A 401 -14.34 -6.82 -5.56
CA ASP A 401 -15.42 -7.28 -4.68
C ASP A 401 -15.25 -8.77 -4.29
N MET A 402 -14.76 -9.63 -5.19
CA MET A 402 -14.47 -11.02 -4.87
C MET A 402 -13.38 -11.15 -3.80
N MET A 403 -12.42 -10.21 -3.72
CA MET A 403 -11.40 -10.18 -2.66
C MET A 403 -12.04 -10.07 -1.27
N THR A 404 -13.19 -9.41 -1.15
CA THR A 404 -13.85 -9.18 0.15
C THR A 404 -14.22 -10.47 0.87
N TYR A 405 -14.29 -11.58 0.15
CA TYR A 405 -14.55 -12.92 0.69
C TYR A 405 -13.28 -13.67 1.11
N SER A 406 -12.10 -13.03 1.02
CA SER A 406 -10.83 -13.67 1.40
C SER A 406 -10.85 -14.25 2.81
N LYS A 407 -11.41 -13.50 3.76
CA LYS A 407 -11.59 -13.96 5.14
C LYS A 407 -12.42 -15.24 5.23
N LEU A 408 -13.53 -15.30 4.53
CA LEU A 408 -14.38 -16.49 4.46
C LEU A 408 -13.62 -17.69 3.87
N PHE A 409 -12.89 -17.49 2.78
CA PHE A 409 -12.08 -18.53 2.16
C PHE A 409 -10.93 -19.00 3.05
N TYR A 410 -10.31 -18.08 3.80
CA TYR A 410 -9.30 -18.43 4.79
C TYR A 410 -9.90 -19.33 5.89
N ASN A 411 -11.09 -19.00 6.37
CA ASN A 411 -11.82 -19.80 7.36
C ASN A 411 -12.19 -21.19 6.81
N ILE A 412 -12.61 -21.29 5.55
CA ILE A 412 -12.82 -22.60 4.88
C ILE A 412 -11.51 -23.40 4.87
N CYS A 413 -10.39 -22.79 4.50
CA CYS A 413 -9.08 -23.47 4.50
C CYS A 413 -8.62 -23.91 5.88
N SER A 414 -9.13 -23.29 6.95
CA SER A 414 -8.82 -23.67 8.34
C SER A 414 -9.55 -24.92 8.83
N LEU A 415 -10.59 -25.34 8.11
CA LEU A 415 -11.35 -26.55 8.39
C LEU A 415 -10.61 -27.79 7.92
N ASN A 416 -10.97 -28.96 8.48
CA ASN A 416 -10.41 -30.22 8.08
C ASN A 416 -11.11 -30.77 6.80
N ILE A 417 -11.05 -29.93 5.73
CA ILE A 417 -11.57 -30.29 4.40
C ILE A 417 -10.37 -30.45 3.46
N ASP A 418 -10.43 -31.52 2.63
CA ASP A 418 -9.42 -31.72 1.60
C ASP A 418 -9.46 -30.54 0.60
N ILE A 419 -8.30 -30.03 0.23
CA ILE A 419 -8.20 -28.88 -0.69
C ILE A 419 -8.84 -29.20 -2.04
N SER A 420 -8.76 -30.42 -2.53
CA SER A 420 -9.38 -30.87 -3.79
C SER A 420 -10.89 -30.70 -3.81
N ASN A 421 -11.57 -30.93 -2.67
CA ASN A 421 -13.00 -30.72 -2.54
C ASN A 421 -13.36 -29.25 -2.60
N ILE A 422 -12.53 -28.38 -1.99
CA ILE A 422 -12.71 -26.92 -2.04
C ILE A 422 -12.55 -26.41 -3.47
N LEU A 423 -11.48 -26.85 -4.17
CA LEU A 423 -11.24 -26.44 -5.57
C LEU A 423 -12.35 -26.95 -6.50
N SER A 424 -12.86 -28.14 -6.28
CA SER A 424 -13.99 -28.69 -7.04
C SER A 424 -15.27 -27.88 -6.84
N ALA A 425 -15.55 -27.46 -5.59
CA ALA A 425 -16.71 -26.61 -5.29
C ALA A 425 -16.59 -25.23 -5.97
N ILE A 426 -15.39 -24.63 -6.01
CA ILE A 426 -15.13 -23.39 -6.75
C ILE A 426 -15.38 -23.58 -8.25
N SER A 427 -14.80 -24.63 -8.84
CA SER A 427 -14.98 -24.92 -10.26
C SER A 427 -16.47 -25.12 -10.62
N PHE A 428 -17.21 -25.83 -9.79
CA PHE A 428 -18.65 -26.02 -9.97
C PHE A 428 -19.45 -24.71 -9.84
N ALA A 429 -19.05 -23.82 -8.93
CA ALA A 429 -19.75 -22.55 -8.71
C ALA A 429 -19.53 -21.54 -9.85
N CYS A 430 -18.35 -21.53 -10.49
CA CYS A 430 -17.96 -20.57 -11.52
C CYS A 430 -18.22 -21.04 -12.97
N GLN A 431 -18.73 -22.25 -13.18
CA GLN A 431 -19.07 -22.79 -14.53
C GLN A 431 -20.41 -22.31 -15.09
N GLN A 432 -20.84 -21.05 -14.83
CA GLN A 432 -22.09 -20.49 -15.35
C GLN A 432 -21.85 -19.54 -16.51
#